data_df5fd94813c6ba065fe5244c53fedf2f
#
_entry.id   df5fd94813c6ba065fe5244c53fedf2f
#
_cell.length_a   1.000
_cell.length_b   1.000
_cell.length_c   1.000
_cell.angle_alpha   90.00
_cell.angle_beta   90.00
_cell.angle_gamma   90.00
#
_symmetry.space_group_name_H-M   'P 1'
#
loop_
_entity.id
_entity.type
_entity.pdbx_description
1 polymer ?
#
loop_
_entity_poly.entity_id
_entity_poly.type
_entity_poly.pdbx_seq_one_letter_code
_entity_poly.pdbx_strand_id
1 'polypeptide(L)'
;MKKGLLFFLLSVCFFIPSSFATEQYNFIHINGVNGLSNSHVKSIIQDSYGFIWLGTRNGLNRYDGVSMQVYPCFDEVSGHGNQVISALYEDDRRQLWVGTDNGVYIQDLSTGKFSFFDAKTDKGEQISGQWVEDILSDPSGNIWVNVPNLGVYRYHVPTKKLFRYILLPGSDKSKNFPQSICIDKEGTLWVGTNGASIFRYCPAQDTFEACAKEALKDDFIFTLCDYGDELIVGVHEEELKRFDKKTGEVSIFPAPAVHRKIIRYVVCLDDDLWVGTQDGVYVINERENTVRHIPADAGGAYGLSDAIVDKIYRDREGGTWICTQFGGASYLPVRTLDFSIYLPDGKPGSVSGRRISELGEGKDGTIWVSTQDG
;
A
#
# COMPACT_ATOMS: atom_id res chain seq x y z
N MET A 1 39.36 66.22 9.38
CA MET A 1 39.78 64.84 9.22
C MET A 1 39.06 64.00 10.24
N LYS A 2 37.95 63.36 9.85
CA LYS A 2 37.20 62.42 10.72
C LYS A 2 37.39 61.03 10.16
N LYS A 3 38.03 60.09 10.91
CA LYS A 3 38.22 58.72 10.59
C LYS A 3 36.91 57.94 10.95
N GLY A 4 36.21 57.43 9.97
CA GLY A 4 35.10 56.54 10.14
C GLY A 4 35.59 55.11 10.35
N LEU A 5 35.23 54.51 11.48
CA LEU A 5 35.51 53.14 11.86
C LEU A 5 34.37 52.27 11.31
N LEU A 6 34.69 51.42 10.31
CA LEU A 6 33.75 50.48 9.70
C LEU A 6 33.75 49.20 10.54
N PHE A 7 32.66 48.95 11.27
CA PHE A 7 32.43 47.67 11.97
C PHE A 7 31.94 46.62 11.00
N PHE A 8 32.77 45.63 10.70
CA PHE A 8 32.36 44.42 10.00
C PHE A 8 31.74 43.45 11.00
N LEU A 9 30.42 43.28 11.00
CA LEU A 9 29.72 42.25 11.74
C LEU A 9 29.87 40.94 10.98
N LEU A 10 30.76 40.06 11.43
CA LEU A 10 30.84 38.65 10.99
C LEU A 10 29.66 37.88 11.61
N SER A 11 28.62 37.66 10.83
CA SER A 11 27.55 36.71 11.18
C SER A 11 28.08 35.30 11.04
N VAL A 12 28.53 34.71 12.13
CA VAL A 12 28.84 33.29 12.20
C VAL A 12 27.53 32.52 12.29
N CYS A 13 27.03 32.05 11.16
CA CYS A 13 25.97 31.04 11.13
C CYS A 13 26.51 29.73 11.73
N PHE A 14 26.19 29.49 12.99
CA PHE A 14 26.33 28.16 13.56
C PHE A 14 25.36 27.22 12.82
N PHE A 15 25.87 26.47 11.86
CA PHE A 15 25.22 25.26 11.42
C PHE A 15 25.26 24.29 12.60
N ILE A 16 24.17 24.22 13.36
CA ILE A 16 23.91 23.10 14.24
C ILE A 16 23.56 21.95 13.30
N PRO A 17 24.39 20.90 13.16
CA PRO A 17 23.93 19.71 12.48
C PRO A 17 22.75 19.19 13.31
N SER A 18 21.55 19.30 12.76
CA SER A 18 20.41 18.56 13.28
C SER A 18 20.82 17.10 13.19
N SER A 19 21.15 16.51 14.36
CA SER A 19 21.31 15.08 14.51
C SER A 19 19.94 14.51 14.21
N PHE A 20 19.72 14.08 12.98
CA PHE A 20 18.61 13.21 12.65
C PHE A 20 18.89 11.92 13.41
N ALA A 21 18.25 11.75 14.56
CA ALA A 21 18.08 10.43 15.15
C ALA A 21 17.38 9.63 14.06
N THR A 22 18.08 8.73 13.40
CA THR A 22 17.48 7.76 12.49
C THR A 22 16.58 6.91 13.35
N GLU A 23 15.28 7.15 13.29
CA GLU A 23 14.28 6.30 13.91
C GLU A 23 14.52 4.89 13.39
N GLN A 24 14.94 3.98 14.26
CA GLN A 24 15.25 2.61 13.86
C GLN A 24 13.93 1.84 13.81
N TYR A 25 13.44 1.60 12.60
CA TYR A 25 12.28 0.74 12.39
C TYR A 25 12.70 -0.72 12.54
N ASN A 26 12.03 -1.46 13.42
CA ASN A 26 12.30 -2.87 13.67
C ASN A 26 11.21 -3.72 13.01
N PHE A 27 11.39 -4.04 11.74
CA PHE A 27 10.48 -4.88 11.00
C PHE A 27 10.63 -6.36 11.32
N ILE A 28 9.52 -7.07 11.37
CA ILE A 28 9.46 -8.53 11.35
C ILE A 28 9.21 -8.95 9.89
N HIS A 29 10.10 -9.78 9.35
CA HIS A 29 10.00 -10.22 7.96
C HIS A 29 9.14 -11.48 7.84
N ILE A 30 8.19 -11.45 6.92
CA ILE A 30 7.36 -12.59 6.54
C ILE A 30 7.70 -12.95 5.09
N ASN A 31 8.44 -14.04 4.93
CA ASN A 31 8.97 -14.48 3.64
C ASN A 31 8.95 -16.02 3.51
N GLY A 32 9.67 -16.58 2.54
CA GLY A 32 9.72 -18.02 2.32
C GLY A 32 10.23 -18.83 3.52
N VAL A 33 11.05 -18.25 4.40
CA VAL A 33 11.50 -18.90 5.63
C VAL A 33 10.33 -19.12 6.61
N ASN A 34 9.36 -18.22 6.60
CA ASN A 34 8.14 -18.30 7.41
C ASN A 34 7.02 -19.08 6.70
N GLY A 35 7.29 -19.69 5.55
CA GLY A 35 6.32 -20.46 4.78
C GLY A 35 5.49 -19.68 3.77
N LEU A 36 5.80 -18.40 3.50
CA LEU A 36 5.16 -17.61 2.45
C LEU A 36 5.44 -18.25 1.08
N SER A 37 4.40 -18.49 0.29
CA SER A 37 4.48 -19.23 -0.97
C SER A 37 5.28 -18.54 -2.08
N ASN A 38 5.38 -17.19 -2.02
CA ASN A 38 6.16 -16.39 -2.97
C ASN A 38 6.48 -15.02 -2.36
N SER A 39 7.67 -14.49 -2.65
CA SER A 39 8.12 -13.19 -2.11
C SER A 39 7.45 -11.97 -2.75
N HIS A 40 6.72 -12.11 -3.85
CA HIS A 40 5.92 -11.02 -4.41
C HIS A 40 4.54 -11.00 -3.76
N VAL A 41 4.34 -10.12 -2.80
CA VAL A 41 3.07 -9.90 -2.12
C VAL A 41 2.37 -8.69 -2.72
N LYS A 42 1.30 -8.93 -3.48
CA LYS A 42 0.55 -7.88 -4.19
C LYS A 42 -0.63 -7.33 -3.37
N SER A 43 -1.22 -8.15 -2.52
CA SER A 43 -2.40 -7.78 -1.74
C SER A 43 -2.36 -8.35 -0.33
N ILE A 44 -3.00 -7.64 0.60
CA ILE A 44 -3.08 -8.01 2.00
C ILE A 44 -4.39 -7.51 2.60
N ILE A 45 -5.01 -8.32 3.45
CA ILE A 45 -6.09 -7.91 4.36
C ILE A 45 -6.00 -8.68 5.66
N GLN A 46 -6.66 -8.18 6.70
CA GLN A 46 -6.98 -8.92 7.92
C GLN A 46 -8.46 -9.30 7.87
N ASP A 47 -8.77 -10.58 8.01
CA ASP A 47 -10.16 -11.07 8.00
C ASP A 47 -10.87 -10.81 9.33
N SER A 48 -12.18 -11.04 9.36
CA SER A 48 -13.02 -10.84 10.55
C SER A 48 -12.64 -11.72 11.74
N TYR A 49 -11.90 -12.81 11.53
CA TYR A 49 -11.36 -13.68 12.57
C TYR A 49 -10.00 -13.24 13.12
N GLY A 50 -9.34 -12.27 12.47
CA GLY A 50 -8.02 -11.76 12.86
C GLY A 50 -6.83 -12.32 12.07
N PHE A 51 -7.06 -13.24 11.14
CA PHE A 51 -6.00 -13.78 10.30
C PHE A 51 -5.57 -12.76 9.25
N ILE A 52 -4.28 -12.72 8.96
CA ILE A 52 -3.72 -11.92 7.86
C ILE A 52 -3.68 -12.78 6.60
N TRP A 53 -4.31 -12.30 5.55
CA TRP A 53 -4.28 -12.92 4.24
C TRP A 53 -3.32 -12.16 3.32
N LEU A 54 -2.44 -12.89 2.68
CA LEU A 54 -1.41 -12.36 1.77
C LEU A 54 -1.60 -13.00 0.39
N GLY A 55 -1.92 -12.17 -0.58
CA GLY A 55 -2.02 -12.58 -1.98
C GLY A 55 -0.67 -12.47 -2.67
N THR A 56 -0.18 -13.58 -3.22
CA THR A 56 1.12 -13.66 -3.89
C THR A 56 0.98 -14.12 -5.34
N ARG A 57 2.08 -14.09 -6.09
CA ARG A 57 2.13 -14.68 -7.44
C ARG A 57 2.05 -16.21 -7.44
N ASN A 58 2.10 -16.86 -6.29
CA ASN A 58 2.07 -18.32 -6.20
C ASN A 58 1.23 -18.82 -5.03
N GLY A 59 0.01 -18.32 -4.90
CA GLY A 59 -0.98 -18.77 -3.94
C GLY A 59 -1.46 -17.69 -2.99
N LEU A 60 -2.56 -18.02 -2.34
CA LEU A 60 -3.18 -17.28 -1.26
C LEU A 60 -2.64 -17.81 0.06
N ASN A 61 -2.13 -16.94 0.91
CA ASN A 61 -1.51 -17.31 2.17
C ASN A 61 -2.31 -16.74 3.33
N ARG A 62 -2.54 -17.55 4.38
CA ARG A 62 -3.15 -17.13 5.63
C ARG A 62 -2.14 -17.25 6.76
N TYR A 63 -1.91 -16.16 7.46
CA TYR A 63 -1.00 -16.07 8.61
C TYR A 63 -1.79 -15.88 9.90
N ASP A 64 -1.51 -16.68 10.91
CA ASP A 64 -2.16 -16.66 12.22
C ASP A 64 -1.33 -15.98 13.33
N GLY A 65 -0.23 -15.34 12.96
CA GLY A 65 0.75 -14.75 13.88
C GLY A 65 1.95 -15.68 14.17
N VAL A 66 1.85 -16.98 13.86
CA VAL A 66 2.89 -17.97 14.12
C VAL A 66 3.21 -18.80 12.89
N SER A 67 2.17 -19.29 12.21
CA SER A 67 2.29 -20.21 11.09
C SER A 67 1.62 -19.67 9.83
N MET A 68 2.12 -20.15 8.67
CA MET A 68 1.58 -19.81 7.36
C MET A 68 0.89 -21.01 6.76
N GLN A 69 -0.35 -20.82 6.31
CA GLN A 69 -1.10 -21.82 5.55
C GLN A 69 -1.31 -21.30 4.13
N VAL A 70 -0.92 -22.11 3.13
CA VAL A 70 -1.06 -21.78 1.71
C VAL A 70 -2.32 -22.45 1.16
N TYR A 71 -3.13 -21.67 0.45
CA TYR A 71 -4.35 -22.15 -0.21
C TYR A 71 -4.18 -22.05 -1.72
N PRO A 72 -4.37 -23.14 -2.48
CA PRO A 72 -4.64 -23.04 -3.90
C PRO A 72 -6.08 -22.52 -4.05
N CYS A 73 -6.26 -21.41 -4.80
CA CYS A 73 -7.61 -20.99 -5.17
C CYS A 73 -8.16 -21.98 -6.20
N PHE A 74 -8.93 -22.95 -5.75
CA PHE A 74 -9.45 -24.01 -6.58
C PHE A 74 -10.93 -24.28 -6.26
N ASP A 75 -11.76 -24.22 -7.29
CA ASP A 75 -13.17 -24.59 -7.22
C ASP A 75 -13.35 -26.03 -7.68
N GLU A 76 -13.69 -26.91 -6.74
CA GLU A 76 -13.88 -28.34 -6.99
C GLU A 76 -15.06 -28.64 -7.94
N VAL A 77 -16.04 -27.76 -8.02
CA VAL A 77 -17.25 -27.95 -8.84
C VAL A 77 -16.97 -27.63 -10.31
N SER A 78 -16.34 -26.46 -10.56
CA SER A 78 -16.03 -26.04 -11.92
C SER A 78 -14.69 -26.55 -12.44
N GLY A 79 -13.80 -27.02 -11.55
CA GLY A 79 -12.44 -27.42 -11.89
C GLY A 79 -11.50 -26.25 -12.20
N HIS A 80 -11.95 -25.00 -11.97
CA HIS A 80 -11.10 -23.82 -12.15
C HIS A 80 -10.14 -23.66 -10.98
N GLY A 81 -8.90 -23.28 -11.27
CA GLY A 81 -7.89 -22.98 -10.26
C GLY A 81 -6.95 -21.86 -10.71
N ASN A 82 -6.43 -21.11 -9.75
CA ASN A 82 -5.44 -20.07 -10.00
C ASN A 82 -4.53 -19.86 -8.79
N GLN A 83 -3.31 -19.39 -9.03
CA GLN A 83 -2.32 -19.12 -8.00
C GLN A 83 -1.80 -17.67 -8.00
N VAL A 84 -2.08 -16.88 -9.04
CA VAL A 84 -1.66 -15.49 -9.12
C VAL A 84 -2.73 -14.60 -8.48
N ILE A 85 -2.49 -14.18 -7.26
CA ILE A 85 -3.43 -13.39 -6.47
C ILE A 85 -3.05 -11.91 -6.57
N SER A 86 -3.99 -11.07 -7.00
CA SER A 86 -3.79 -9.64 -7.20
C SER A 86 -4.58 -8.76 -6.23
N ALA A 87 -5.79 -9.19 -5.83
CA ALA A 87 -6.68 -8.43 -4.97
C ALA A 87 -7.35 -9.31 -3.92
N LEU A 88 -7.59 -8.74 -2.74
CA LEU A 88 -8.27 -9.40 -1.63
C LEU A 88 -9.28 -8.43 -1.01
N TYR A 89 -10.48 -8.93 -0.74
CA TYR A 89 -11.53 -8.19 -0.05
C TYR A 89 -12.43 -9.17 0.73
N GLU A 90 -12.77 -8.90 1.99
CA GLU A 90 -13.79 -9.65 2.76
C GLU A 90 -15.09 -8.85 2.80
N ASP A 91 -16.21 -9.49 2.44
CA ASP A 91 -17.53 -8.88 2.52
C ASP A 91 -18.21 -9.14 3.89
N ASP A 92 -19.32 -8.43 4.16
CA ASP A 92 -20.08 -8.53 5.42
C ASP A 92 -20.66 -9.93 5.70
N ARG A 93 -20.63 -10.83 4.70
CA ARG A 93 -21.09 -12.22 4.83
C ARG A 93 -19.94 -13.20 5.07
N ARG A 94 -18.73 -12.68 5.37
CA ARG A 94 -17.51 -13.47 5.55
C ARG A 94 -17.12 -14.26 4.31
N GLN A 95 -17.36 -13.66 3.15
CA GLN A 95 -16.89 -14.19 1.88
C GLN A 95 -15.59 -13.43 1.54
N LEU A 96 -14.49 -14.17 1.41
CA LEU A 96 -13.22 -13.62 0.94
C LEU A 96 -13.22 -13.63 -0.59
N TRP A 97 -13.30 -12.46 -1.17
CA TRP A 97 -13.19 -12.23 -2.61
C TRP A 97 -11.71 -12.19 -2.98
N VAL A 98 -11.31 -13.04 -3.89
CA VAL A 98 -9.92 -13.24 -4.32
C VAL A 98 -9.81 -12.93 -5.79
N GLY A 99 -9.27 -11.76 -6.12
CA GLY A 99 -8.96 -11.34 -7.48
C GLY A 99 -7.67 -12.00 -7.97
N THR A 100 -7.71 -12.47 -9.21
CA THR A 100 -6.59 -13.17 -9.84
C THR A 100 -6.32 -12.62 -11.25
N ASP A 101 -5.32 -13.15 -11.95
CA ASP A 101 -5.08 -12.85 -13.37
C ASP A 101 -6.08 -13.58 -14.31
N ASN A 102 -7.00 -14.37 -13.76
CA ASN A 102 -7.99 -15.15 -14.51
C ASN A 102 -9.41 -15.06 -13.94
N GLY A 103 -9.77 -13.96 -13.31
CA GLY A 103 -11.09 -13.73 -12.73
C GLY A 103 -11.08 -13.70 -11.21
N VAL A 104 -12.23 -13.97 -10.61
CA VAL A 104 -12.46 -13.88 -9.16
C VAL A 104 -12.84 -15.24 -8.60
N TYR A 105 -12.25 -15.58 -7.46
CA TYR A 105 -12.67 -16.69 -6.62
C TYR A 105 -13.27 -16.13 -5.33
N ILE A 106 -14.21 -16.87 -4.75
CA ILE A 106 -14.82 -16.53 -3.46
C ILE A 106 -14.58 -17.69 -2.52
N GLN A 107 -13.93 -17.43 -1.39
CA GLN A 107 -13.80 -18.38 -0.30
C GLN A 107 -14.82 -18.05 0.78
N ASP A 108 -15.63 -19.02 1.15
CA ASP A 108 -16.44 -18.96 2.34
C ASP A 108 -15.54 -19.24 3.55
N LEU A 109 -15.28 -18.20 4.37
CA LEU A 109 -14.38 -18.30 5.51
C LEU A 109 -14.89 -19.25 6.62
N SER A 110 -16.21 -19.53 6.65
CA SER A 110 -16.81 -20.45 7.63
C SER A 110 -16.58 -21.92 7.27
N THR A 111 -16.56 -22.23 5.98
CA THR A 111 -16.40 -23.60 5.46
C THR A 111 -15.04 -23.88 4.85
N GLY A 112 -14.30 -22.82 4.52
CA GLY A 112 -13.03 -22.89 3.80
C GLY A 112 -13.14 -23.24 2.32
N LYS A 113 -14.36 -23.38 1.78
CA LYS A 113 -14.59 -23.77 0.39
C LYS A 113 -14.46 -22.60 -0.57
N PHE A 114 -13.84 -22.87 -1.73
CA PHE A 114 -13.76 -21.93 -2.83
C PHE A 114 -14.88 -22.17 -3.85
N SER A 115 -15.34 -21.09 -4.46
CA SER A 115 -16.19 -21.08 -5.63
C SER A 115 -15.66 -20.08 -6.66
N PHE A 116 -15.78 -20.40 -7.94
CA PHE A 116 -15.43 -19.49 -9.01
C PHE A 116 -16.58 -18.53 -9.28
N PHE A 117 -16.29 -17.25 -9.42
CA PHE A 117 -17.29 -16.22 -9.70
C PHE A 117 -17.58 -16.15 -11.21
N ASP A 118 -18.74 -16.67 -11.61
CA ASP A 118 -19.19 -16.81 -13.02
C ASP A 118 -20.35 -15.89 -13.41
N ALA A 119 -20.69 -14.90 -12.57
CA ALA A 119 -21.78 -13.98 -12.85
C ALA A 119 -21.58 -13.22 -14.19
N LYS A 120 -22.66 -13.02 -14.91
CA LYS A 120 -22.68 -12.33 -16.22
C LYS A 120 -23.59 -11.13 -16.19
N THR A 121 -23.22 -10.11 -16.98
CA THR A 121 -24.13 -8.99 -17.28
C THR A 121 -25.30 -9.45 -18.14
N ASP A 122 -26.34 -8.62 -18.25
CA ASP A 122 -27.48 -8.89 -19.16
C ASP A 122 -27.04 -9.03 -20.64
N LYS A 123 -25.83 -8.54 -20.99
CA LYS A 123 -25.21 -8.67 -22.32
C LYS A 123 -24.30 -9.89 -22.44
N GLY A 124 -24.19 -10.72 -21.39
CA GLY A 124 -23.32 -11.90 -21.37
C GLY A 124 -21.84 -11.60 -21.09
N GLU A 125 -21.48 -10.37 -20.73
CA GLU A 125 -20.11 -10.02 -20.34
C GLU A 125 -19.77 -10.58 -18.95
N GLN A 126 -18.54 -10.97 -18.74
CA GLN A 126 -18.09 -11.62 -17.50
C GLN A 126 -16.67 -11.19 -17.13
N ILE A 127 -16.28 -11.43 -15.87
CA ILE A 127 -14.93 -11.15 -15.34
C ILE A 127 -13.99 -12.35 -15.54
N SER A 128 -14.54 -13.53 -15.78
CA SER A 128 -13.76 -14.75 -16.03
C SER A 128 -12.75 -14.55 -17.16
N GLY A 129 -11.52 -15.06 -16.97
CA GLY A 129 -10.44 -14.93 -17.94
C GLY A 129 -9.77 -13.55 -17.97
N GLN A 130 -10.05 -12.69 -17.00
CA GLN A 130 -9.53 -11.34 -16.96
C GLN A 130 -8.67 -11.09 -15.71
N TRP A 131 -7.67 -10.24 -15.87
CA TRP A 131 -6.91 -9.72 -14.75
C TRP A 131 -7.79 -8.80 -13.88
N VAL A 132 -7.84 -9.08 -12.57
CA VAL A 132 -8.52 -8.26 -11.57
C VAL A 132 -7.48 -7.46 -10.80
N GLU A 133 -7.56 -6.13 -10.84
CA GLU A 133 -6.57 -5.26 -10.17
C GLU A 133 -6.95 -4.96 -8.73
N ASP A 134 -8.23 -4.70 -8.45
CA ASP A 134 -8.71 -4.40 -7.11
C ASP A 134 -10.17 -4.81 -6.90
N ILE A 135 -10.55 -5.04 -5.65
CA ILE A 135 -11.92 -5.38 -5.23
C ILE A 135 -12.23 -4.61 -3.95
N LEU A 136 -13.40 -3.97 -3.89
CA LEU A 136 -13.90 -3.30 -2.69
C LEU A 136 -15.43 -3.29 -2.67
N SER A 137 -16.05 -2.88 -1.56
CA SER A 137 -17.49 -2.67 -1.50
C SER A 137 -17.84 -1.22 -1.21
N ASP A 138 -19.01 -0.78 -1.71
CA ASP A 138 -19.62 0.46 -1.31
C ASP A 138 -20.49 0.30 -0.04
N PRO A 139 -20.92 1.41 0.61
CA PRO A 139 -21.78 1.34 1.79
C PRO A 139 -23.15 0.68 1.57
N SER A 140 -23.57 0.51 0.32
CA SER A 140 -24.79 -0.23 -0.05
C SER A 140 -24.56 -1.75 -0.15
N GLY A 141 -23.33 -2.22 0.06
CA GLY A 141 -22.95 -3.63 -0.02
C GLY A 141 -22.80 -4.15 -1.46
N ASN A 142 -22.68 -3.28 -2.46
CA ASN A 142 -22.28 -3.71 -3.79
C ASN A 142 -20.79 -4.02 -3.79
N ILE A 143 -20.41 -5.09 -4.50
CA ILE A 143 -18.99 -5.42 -4.72
C ILE A 143 -18.55 -4.79 -6.03
N TRP A 144 -17.50 -3.98 -5.97
CA TRP A 144 -16.88 -3.35 -7.12
C TRP A 144 -15.58 -4.07 -7.47
N VAL A 145 -15.43 -4.39 -8.74
CA VAL A 145 -14.26 -5.12 -9.26
C VAL A 145 -13.62 -4.29 -10.36
N ASN A 146 -12.37 -3.94 -10.16
CA ASN A 146 -11.57 -3.22 -11.14
C ASN A 146 -10.91 -4.23 -12.11
N VAL A 147 -11.26 -4.14 -13.39
CA VAL A 147 -10.73 -4.97 -14.46
C VAL A 147 -10.11 -4.06 -15.53
N PRO A 148 -8.79 -3.79 -15.48
CA PRO A 148 -8.14 -2.72 -16.24
C PRO A 148 -8.45 -2.68 -17.73
N ASN A 149 -8.51 -3.83 -18.40
CA ASN A 149 -8.76 -3.90 -19.84
C ASN A 149 -10.24 -3.75 -20.24
N LEU A 150 -11.16 -3.85 -19.27
CA LEU A 150 -12.59 -3.91 -19.54
C LEU A 150 -13.40 -2.78 -18.89
N GLY A 151 -12.89 -2.20 -17.81
CA GLY A 151 -13.58 -1.17 -17.03
C GLY A 151 -13.86 -1.62 -15.59
N VAL A 152 -14.84 -1.01 -14.97
CA VAL A 152 -15.24 -1.31 -13.59
C VAL A 152 -16.53 -2.12 -13.61
N TYR A 153 -16.59 -3.17 -12.81
CA TYR A 153 -17.78 -3.98 -12.63
C TYR A 153 -18.39 -3.76 -11.26
N ARG A 154 -19.71 -3.75 -11.18
CA ARG A 154 -20.49 -3.74 -9.94
C ARG A 154 -21.32 -4.99 -9.83
N TYR A 155 -21.15 -5.76 -8.80
CA TYR A 155 -21.99 -6.87 -8.45
C TYR A 155 -22.97 -6.47 -7.35
N HIS A 156 -24.26 -6.43 -7.68
CA HIS A 156 -25.33 -6.17 -6.72
C HIS A 156 -25.72 -7.50 -6.05
N VAL A 157 -25.22 -7.69 -4.87
CA VAL A 157 -25.28 -8.93 -4.12
C VAL A 157 -26.73 -9.45 -3.91
N PRO A 158 -27.72 -8.60 -3.48
CA PRO A 158 -29.07 -9.09 -3.24
C PRO A 158 -29.76 -9.68 -4.47
N THR A 159 -29.54 -9.08 -5.65
CA THR A 159 -30.16 -9.55 -6.90
C THR A 159 -29.28 -10.44 -7.74
N LYS A 160 -28.02 -10.64 -7.32
CA LYS A 160 -26.99 -11.38 -8.05
C LYS A 160 -26.75 -10.88 -9.47
N LYS A 161 -26.97 -9.58 -9.72
CA LYS A 161 -26.76 -8.95 -11.02
C LYS A 161 -25.38 -8.34 -11.12
N LEU A 162 -24.74 -8.53 -12.27
CA LEU A 162 -23.47 -7.91 -12.63
C LEU A 162 -23.69 -6.80 -13.63
N PHE A 163 -23.09 -5.63 -13.38
CA PHE A 163 -23.11 -4.46 -14.25
C PHE A 163 -21.68 -4.14 -14.66
N ARG A 164 -21.51 -3.61 -15.88
CA ARG A 164 -20.21 -3.16 -16.38
C ARG A 164 -20.25 -1.70 -16.78
N TYR A 165 -19.23 -0.95 -16.38
CA TYR A 165 -19.07 0.46 -16.69
C TYR A 165 -17.80 0.68 -17.51
N ILE A 166 -17.96 1.30 -18.67
CA ILE A 166 -16.88 1.77 -19.54
C ILE A 166 -16.76 3.27 -19.28
N LEU A 167 -15.63 3.73 -18.72
CA LEU A 167 -15.46 5.10 -18.22
C LEU A 167 -15.47 6.13 -19.36
N LEU A 168 -14.83 5.83 -20.51
CA LEU A 168 -14.79 6.68 -21.70
C LEU A 168 -15.23 5.90 -22.95
N PRO A 169 -16.53 5.78 -23.22
CA PRO A 169 -17.01 5.10 -24.41
C PRO A 169 -16.48 5.78 -25.70
N GLY A 170 -15.97 4.97 -26.64
CA GLY A 170 -15.46 5.46 -27.93
C GLY A 170 -14.06 6.06 -27.92
N SER A 171 -13.40 6.14 -26.76
CA SER A 171 -11.99 6.55 -26.68
C SER A 171 -11.03 5.39 -26.96
N ASP A 172 -9.76 5.73 -27.17
CA ASP A 172 -8.67 4.75 -27.22
C ASP A 172 -8.70 3.89 -25.94
N LYS A 173 -8.67 2.57 -26.12
CA LYS A 173 -8.70 1.61 -24.99
C LYS A 173 -7.55 1.83 -24.02
N SER A 174 -6.41 2.34 -24.47
CA SER A 174 -5.26 2.66 -23.63
C SER A 174 -5.55 3.79 -22.63
N LYS A 175 -6.46 4.71 -22.96
CA LYS A 175 -6.88 5.83 -22.08
C LYS A 175 -8.06 5.49 -21.15
N ASN A 176 -8.69 4.36 -21.35
CA ASN A 176 -9.84 3.91 -20.57
C ASN A 176 -9.47 2.78 -19.61
N PHE A 177 -8.24 2.82 -19.11
CA PHE A 177 -7.67 1.78 -18.27
C PHE A 177 -7.82 2.19 -16.79
N PRO A 178 -8.84 1.70 -16.07
CA PRO A 178 -8.96 1.97 -14.65
C PRO A 178 -7.82 1.27 -13.91
N GLN A 179 -6.97 2.05 -13.27
CA GLN A 179 -5.78 1.56 -12.57
C GLN A 179 -6.02 1.44 -11.07
N SER A 180 -6.77 2.37 -10.49
CA SER A 180 -7.02 2.42 -9.06
C SER A 180 -8.48 2.72 -8.78
N ILE A 181 -9.04 2.09 -7.75
CA ILE A 181 -10.36 2.41 -7.19
C ILE A 181 -10.24 2.73 -5.72
N CYS A 182 -11.03 3.68 -5.25
CA CYS A 182 -11.04 4.12 -3.87
C CYS A 182 -12.47 4.48 -3.44
N ILE A 183 -12.86 4.11 -2.22
CA ILE A 183 -14.07 4.62 -1.58
C ILE A 183 -13.65 5.65 -0.54
N ASP A 184 -14.21 6.85 -0.63
CA ASP A 184 -13.97 7.88 0.36
C ASP A 184 -14.85 7.68 1.61
N LYS A 185 -14.60 8.47 2.64
CA LYS A 185 -15.35 8.41 3.92
C LYS A 185 -16.83 8.74 3.79
N GLU A 186 -17.24 9.44 2.71
CA GLU A 186 -18.63 9.70 2.37
C GLU A 186 -19.28 8.52 1.63
N GLY A 187 -18.53 7.50 1.29
CA GLY A 187 -18.99 6.32 0.56
C GLY A 187 -19.04 6.48 -0.95
N THR A 188 -18.41 7.52 -1.50
CA THR A 188 -18.32 7.75 -2.93
C THR A 188 -17.21 6.91 -3.54
N LEU A 189 -17.52 6.19 -4.61
CA LEU A 189 -16.51 5.46 -5.38
C LEU A 189 -15.82 6.40 -6.38
N TRP A 190 -14.50 6.39 -6.31
CA TRP A 190 -13.58 7.08 -7.20
C TRP A 190 -12.74 6.09 -8.00
N VAL A 191 -12.45 6.44 -9.25
CA VAL A 191 -11.64 5.62 -10.16
C VAL A 191 -10.58 6.49 -10.80
N GLY A 192 -9.32 6.14 -10.60
CA GLY A 192 -8.18 6.73 -11.28
C GLY A 192 -7.84 5.95 -12.54
N THR A 193 -7.61 6.64 -13.65
CA THR A 193 -7.32 6.02 -14.94
C THR A 193 -5.95 6.37 -15.46
N ASN A 194 -5.51 5.58 -16.41
CA ASN A 194 -4.27 5.80 -17.12
C ASN A 194 -4.51 6.76 -18.29
N GLY A 195 -4.04 8.02 -18.18
CA GLY A 195 -4.06 9.02 -19.25
C GLY A 195 -5.43 9.62 -19.59
N ALA A 196 -6.40 9.59 -18.65
CA ALA A 196 -7.72 10.16 -18.91
C ALA A 196 -8.24 11.12 -17.84
N SER A 197 -8.42 10.68 -16.61
CA SER A 197 -8.99 11.49 -15.52
C SER A 197 -9.16 10.69 -14.24
N ILE A 198 -9.72 11.38 -13.21
CA ILE A 198 -10.44 10.77 -12.09
C ILE A 198 -11.93 10.74 -12.44
N PHE A 199 -12.58 9.63 -12.11
CA PHE A 199 -14.00 9.43 -12.30
C PHE A 199 -14.70 9.22 -10.97
N ARG A 200 -15.87 9.83 -10.80
CA ARG A 200 -16.77 9.66 -9.67
C ARG A 200 -18.00 8.87 -10.08
N TYR A 201 -18.36 7.86 -9.30
CA TYR A 201 -19.63 7.17 -9.49
C TYR A 201 -20.79 8.01 -8.98
N CYS A 202 -21.82 8.14 -9.81
CA CYS A 202 -23.05 8.87 -9.53
C CYS A 202 -24.22 7.90 -9.40
N PRO A 203 -24.61 7.49 -8.16
CA PRO A 203 -25.63 6.45 -7.96
C PRO A 203 -26.99 6.80 -8.55
N ALA A 204 -27.39 8.09 -8.55
CA ALA A 204 -28.69 8.54 -9.06
C ALA A 204 -28.86 8.33 -10.57
N GLN A 205 -27.77 8.40 -11.34
CA GLN A 205 -27.75 8.19 -12.79
C GLN A 205 -27.20 6.80 -13.18
N ASP A 206 -26.69 6.05 -12.20
CA ASP A 206 -26.00 4.76 -12.39
C ASP A 206 -24.88 4.85 -13.44
N THR A 207 -24.02 5.88 -13.32
CA THR A 207 -22.94 6.16 -14.28
C THR A 207 -21.74 6.79 -13.60
N PHE A 208 -20.63 6.88 -14.33
CA PHE A 208 -19.42 7.59 -13.91
C PHE A 208 -19.31 8.95 -14.59
N GLU A 209 -18.92 9.97 -13.83
CA GLU A 209 -18.61 11.31 -14.27
C GLU A 209 -17.12 11.59 -14.18
N ALA A 210 -16.54 12.14 -15.24
CA ALA A 210 -15.12 12.54 -15.25
C ALA A 210 -14.95 13.92 -14.61
N CYS A 211 -14.10 14.01 -13.59
CA CYS A 211 -13.98 15.18 -12.72
C CYS A 211 -12.80 16.11 -13.03
N ALA A 212 -11.73 15.63 -13.69
CA ALA A 212 -10.50 16.40 -13.88
C ALA A 212 -9.85 16.15 -15.26
N LYS A 213 -10.65 16.11 -16.34
CA LYS A 213 -10.20 15.71 -17.69
C LYS A 213 -8.98 16.47 -18.19
N GLU A 214 -9.00 17.81 -18.08
CA GLU A 214 -7.93 18.64 -18.64
C GLU A 214 -6.68 18.65 -17.77
N ALA A 215 -6.86 18.59 -16.44
CA ALA A 215 -5.75 18.67 -15.48
C ALA A 215 -4.97 17.35 -15.35
N LEU A 216 -5.60 16.22 -15.69
CA LEU A 216 -5.03 14.87 -15.50
C LEU A 216 -5.07 14.03 -16.80
N LYS A 217 -5.24 14.66 -17.98
CA LYS A 217 -5.49 13.97 -19.25
C LYS A 217 -4.35 13.08 -19.75
N ASP A 218 -3.13 13.36 -19.32
CA ASP A 218 -1.94 12.62 -19.73
C ASP A 218 -1.28 11.89 -18.54
N ASP A 219 -1.89 11.98 -17.33
CA ASP A 219 -1.37 11.39 -16.13
C ASP A 219 -1.68 9.90 -16.02
N PHE A 220 -0.67 9.14 -15.64
CA PHE A 220 -0.81 7.74 -15.25
C PHE A 220 -1.13 7.67 -13.75
N ILE A 221 -2.40 7.57 -13.39
CA ILE A 221 -2.84 7.53 -11.99
C ILE A 221 -2.71 6.09 -11.47
N PHE A 222 -1.66 5.83 -10.71
CA PHE A 222 -1.39 4.52 -10.14
C PHE A 222 -2.22 4.22 -8.90
N THR A 223 -2.49 5.25 -8.10
CA THR A 223 -3.17 5.08 -6.81
C THR A 223 -3.96 6.32 -6.45
N LEU A 224 -5.09 6.10 -5.80
CA LEU A 224 -5.92 7.11 -5.16
C LEU A 224 -6.04 6.82 -3.67
N CYS A 225 -5.99 7.86 -2.86
CA CYS A 225 -6.19 7.76 -1.42
C CYS A 225 -7.15 8.85 -0.94
N ASP A 226 -8.14 8.47 -0.13
CA ASP A 226 -9.00 9.43 0.55
C ASP A 226 -8.21 10.24 1.58
N TYR A 227 -8.31 11.56 1.50
CA TYR A 227 -7.62 12.51 2.38
C TYR A 227 -8.56 13.64 2.81
N GLY A 228 -9.62 13.28 3.46
CA GLY A 228 -10.63 14.23 3.94
C GLY A 228 -11.47 14.83 2.80
N ASP A 229 -11.43 16.15 2.61
CA ASP A 229 -12.13 16.83 1.53
C ASP A 229 -11.44 16.65 0.16
N GLU A 230 -10.27 16.03 0.15
CA GLU A 230 -9.42 15.83 -1.03
C GLU A 230 -9.18 14.33 -1.32
N LEU A 231 -8.70 14.02 -2.52
CA LEU A 231 -8.02 12.78 -2.84
C LEU A 231 -6.53 13.07 -3.08
N ILE A 232 -5.68 12.23 -2.54
CA ILE A 232 -4.27 12.20 -2.95
C ILE A 232 -4.15 11.29 -4.16
N VAL A 233 -3.51 11.80 -5.20
CA VAL A 233 -3.32 11.17 -6.49
C VAL A 233 -1.87 10.84 -6.69
N GLY A 234 -1.53 9.56 -6.71
CA GLY A 234 -0.19 9.09 -7.06
C GLY A 234 -0.04 8.94 -8.56
N VAL A 235 0.79 9.79 -9.16
CA VAL A 235 1.07 9.81 -10.60
C VAL A 235 2.42 9.16 -10.87
N HIS A 236 2.53 8.41 -11.95
CA HIS A 236 3.74 7.68 -12.31
C HIS A 236 4.87 8.64 -12.73
N GLU A 237 6.06 8.48 -12.13
CA GLU A 237 7.27 9.26 -12.41
C GLU A 237 7.14 10.78 -12.29
N GLU A 238 6.13 11.24 -11.57
CA GLU A 238 5.88 12.66 -11.32
C GLU A 238 5.84 12.94 -9.82
N GLU A 239 4.92 13.80 -9.43
CA GLU A 239 4.69 14.20 -8.06
C GLU A 239 3.33 13.72 -7.55
N LEU A 240 3.13 13.72 -6.26
CA LEU A 240 1.80 13.59 -5.67
C LEU A 240 0.97 14.82 -6.03
N LYS A 241 -0.29 14.60 -6.43
CA LYS A 241 -1.27 15.66 -6.67
C LYS A 241 -2.39 15.57 -5.65
N ARG A 242 -3.06 16.67 -5.43
CA ARG A 242 -4.33 16.78 -4.70
C ARG A 242 -5.44 17.01 -5.68
N PHE A 243 -6.54 16.39 -5.44
CA PHE A 243 -7.80 16.65 -6.13
C PHE A 243 -8.85 17.05 -5.09
N ASP A 244 -9.34 18.29 -5.14
CA ASP A 244 -10.44 18.77 -4.30
C ASP A 244 -11.76 18.16 -4.79
N LYS A 245 -12.43 17.39 -3.93
CA LYS A 245 -13.66 16.66 -4.29
C LYS A 245 -14.86 17.56 -4.57
N LYS A 246 -14.86 18.80 -4.03
CA LYS A 246 -15.96 19.76 -4.16
C LYS A 246 -15.79 20.64 -5.39
N THR A 247 -14.58 21.18 -5.60
CA THR A 247 -14.31 22.12 -6.69
C THR A 247 -13.85 21.45 -7.98
N GLY A 248 -13.27 20.24 -7.88
CA GLY A 248 -12.63 19.53 -8.97
C GLY A 248 -11.26 20.09 -9.35
N GLU A 249 -10.70 20.99 -8.53
CA GLU A 249 -9.36 21.54 -8.74
C GLU A 249 -8.27 20.53 -8.45
N VAL A 250 -7.21 20.57 -9.26
CA VAL A 250 -6.01 19.75 -9.09
C VAL A 250 -4.84 20.66 -8.76
N SER A 251 -4.09 20.32 -7.73
CA SER A 251 -2.87 21.01 -7.32
C SER A 251 -1.76 20.03 -6.95
N ILE A 252 -0.53 20.51 -6.86
CA ILE A 252 0.61 19.70 -6.42
C ILE A 252 0.55 19.52 -4.91
N PHE A 253 0.73 18.27 -4.44
CA PHE A 253 0.95 17.99 -3.02
C PHE A 253 2.41 18.32 -2.66
N PRO A 254 2.68 19.10 -1.58
CA PRO A 254 4.02 19.59 -1.27
C PRO A 254 4.92 18.51 -0.67
N ALA A 255 5.35 17.55 -1.48
CA ALA A 255 6.21 16.44 -1.07
C ALA A 255 7.43 16.29 -2.02
N PRO A 256 8.39 17.22 -2.00
CA PRO A 256 9.52 17.19 -2.93
C PRO A 256 10.40 15.93 -2.80
N ALA A 257 10.36 15.24 -1.66
CA ALA A 257 11.13 14.01 -1.44
C ALA A 257 10.66 12.86 -2.34
N VAL A 258 9.41 12.87 -2.81
CA VAL A 258 8.86 11.83 -3.71
C VAL A 258 8.77 12.29 -5.17
N HIS A 259 9.22 13.51 -5.48
CA HIS A 259 9.24 14.02 -6.85
C HIS A 259 10.07 13.11 -7.77
N ARG A 260 9.51 12.78 -8.94
CA ARG A 260 10.09 11.84 -9.94
C ARG A 260 10.36 10.42 -9.41
N LYS A 261 9.69 10.02 -8.32
CA LYS A 261 9.69 8.63 -7.88
C LYS A 261 8.55 7.87 -8.55
N ILE A 262 8.73 6.59 -8.79
CA ILE A 262 7.61 5.73 -9.18
C ILE A 262 6.77 5.47 -7.94
N ILE A 263 5.66 6.18 -7.83
CA ILE A 263 4.68 6.02 -6.75
C ILE A 263 3.81 4.81 -7.10
N ARG A 264 3.79 3.82 -6.23
CA ARG A 264 3.07 2.57 -6.44
C ARG A 264 1.82 2.46 -5.58
N TYR A 265 1.89 2.97 -4.36
CA TYR A 265 0.78 2.93 -3.42
C TYR A 265 0.80 4.13 -2.48
N VAL A 266 -0.38 4.64 -2.16
CA VAL A 266 -0.56 5.72 -1.18
C VAL A 266 -1.70 5.36 -0.26
N VAL A 267 -1.49 5.56 1.04
CA VAL A 267 -2.51 5.38 2.06
C VAL A 267 -2.33 6.40 3.18
N CYS A 268 -3.43 6.91 3.70
CA CYS A 268 -3.45 7.73 4.90
C CYS A 268 -3.63 6.82 6.12
N LEU A 269 -2.65 6.81 7.01
CA LEU A 269 -2.71 6.08 8.27
C LEU A 269 -2.57 7.09 9.40
N ASP A 270 -3.64 7.25 10.18
CA ASP A 270 -3.77 8.32 11.16
C ASP A 270 -3.64 9.72 10.49
N ASP A 271 -2.68 10.54 10.89
CA ASP A 271 -2.39 11.85 10.28
C ASP A 271 -1.23 11.81 9.26
N ASP A 272 -0.64 10.64 9.04
CA ASP A 272 0.51 10.44 8.17
C ASP A 272 0.10 9.88 6.81
N LEU A 273 0.64 10.46 5.74
CA LEU A 273 0.54 9.92 4.39
C LEU A 273 1.71 8.98 4.13
N TRP A 274 1.41 7.69 3.97
CA TRP A 274 2.39 6.65 3.66
C TRP A 274 2.45 6.44 2.15
N VAL A 275 3.61 6.65 1.57
CA VAL A 275 3.85 6.58 0.13
C VAL A 275 4.82 5.46 -0.19
N GLY A 276 4.31 4.38 -0.73
CA GLY A 276 5.10 3.25 -1.24
C GLY A 276 5.65 3.55 -2.63
N THR A 277 6.95 3.40 -2.80
CA THR A 277 7.66 3.69 -4.05
C THR A 277 8.52 2.49 -4.47
N GLN A 278 9.34 2.67 -5.51
CA GLN A 278 10.42 1.74 -5.85
C GLN A 278 11.71 1.98 -5.05
N ASP A 279 11.70 2.94 -4.14
CA ASP A 279 12.84 3.35 -3.30
C ASP A 279 12.49 3.28 -1.81
N GLY A 280 11.61 2.36 -1.43
CA GLY A 280 11.10 2.21 -0.09
C GLY A 280 9.82 3.01 0.18
N VAL A 281 9.63 3.38 1.44
CA VAL A 281 8.44 4.09 1.92
C VAL A 281 8.82 5.50 2.38
N TYR A 282 8.00 6.47 2.00
CA TYR A 282 8.04 7.82 2.54
C TYR A 282 6.82 8.03 3.44
N VAL A 283 7.05 8.51 4.64
CA VAL A 283 6.00 8.87 5.60
C VAL A 283 5.99 10.38 5.74
N ILE A 284 4.90 10.99 5.33
CA ILE A 284 4.75 12.44 5.21
C ILE A 284 3.68 12.90 6.18
N ASN A 285 4.04 13.76 7.13
CA ASN A 285 3.09 14.49 7.98
C ASN A 285 3.04 15.94 7.53
N GLU A 286 1.92 16.33 6.93
CA GLU A 286 1.77 17.67 6.40
C GLU A 286 1.65 18.74 7.51
N ARG A 287 0.94 18.41 8.60
CA ARG A 287 0.71 19.35 9.72
C ARG A 287 2.02 19.69 10.44
N GLU A 288 2.89 18.69 10.59
CA GLU A 288 4.19 18.85 11.23
C GLU A 288 5.28 19.24 10.23
N ASN A 289 4.96 19.26 8.94
CA ASN A 289 5.90 19.50 7.84
C ASN A 289 7.12 18.56 7.91
N THR A 290 6.89 17.29 8.21
CA THR A 290 7.94 16.28 8.33
C THR A 290 7.84 15.25 7.22
N VAL A 291 9.00 14.77 6.76
CA VAL A 291 9.12 13.66 5.82
C VAL A 291 10.15 12.69 6.35
N ARG A 292 9.76 11.44 6.54
CA ARG A 292 10.64 10.35 6.94
C ARG A 292 10.78 9.38 5.78
N HIS A 293 11.99 8.96 5.47
CA HIS A 293 12.26 7.94 4.46
C HIS A 293 12.67 6.63 5.13
N ILE A 294 12.01 5.56 4.75
CA ILE A 294 12.29 4.18 5.17
C ILE A 294 12.84 3.44 3.95
N PRO A 295 14.16 3.46 3.74
CA PRO A 295 14.78 2.75 2.63
C PRO A 295 14.80 1.24 2.89
N ALA A 296 14.99 0.47 1.81
CA ALA A 296 15.28 -0.96 1.98
C ALA A 296 16.65 -1.16 2.65
N ASP A 297 16.70 -2.13 3.55
CA ASP A 297 17.94 -2.62 4.16
C ASP A 297 17.98 -4.14 4.03
N ALA A 298 18.22 -4.60 2.80
CA ALA A 298 18.21 -6.03 2.46
C ALA A 298 19.28 -6.85 3.20
N GLY A 299 20.29 -6.21 3.78
CA GLY A 299 21.32 -6.85 4.62
C GLY A 299 21.02 -6.77 6.10
N GLY A 300 20.09 -5.92 6.52
CA GLY A 300 19.71 -5.70 7.92
C GLY A 300 18.64 -6.69 8.38
N ALA A 301 18.79 -7.20 9.60
CA ALA A 301 17.84 -8.14 10.17
C ALA A 301 16.47 -7.52 10.46
N TYR A 302 16.37 -6.20 10.53
CA TYR A 302 15.21 -5.45 11.00
C TYR A 302 14.79 -4.28 10.09
N GLY A 303 15.52 -4.03 9.00
CA GLY A 303 15.17 -2.99 8.01
C GLY A 303 14.01 -3.42 7.09
N LEU A 304 13.56 -2.55 6.21
CA LEU A 304 12.59 -2.90 5.18
C LEU A 304 13.20 -3.94 4.22
N SER A 305 12.50 -5.04 3.97
CA SER A 305 13.05 -6.21 3.27
C SER A 305 13.35 -5.98 1.77
N ASP A 306 12.66 -5.02 1.13
CA ASP A 306 12.83 -4.70 -0.29
C ASP A 306 12.35 -3.26 -0.59
N ALA A 307 12.95 -2.64 -1.58
CA ALA A 307 12.66 -1.25 -1.95
C ALA A 307 11.34 -1.07 -2.73
N ILE A 308 10.89 -2.09 -3.46
CA ILE A 308 9.72 -1.99 -4.32
C ILE A 308 8.46 -2.34 -3.53
N VAL A 309 7.71 -1.31 -3.15
CA VAL A 309 6.53 -1.43 -2.28
C VAL A 309 5.25 -1.51 -3.12
N ASP A 310 4.50 -2.58 -3.01
CA ASP A 310 3.25 -2.79 -3.75
C ASP A 310 1.98 -2.43 -2.95
N LYS A 311 2.00 -2.65 -1.62
CA LYS A 311 0.84 -2.34 -0.75
C LYS A 311 1.32 -1.97 0.65
N ILE A 312 0.60 -1.07 1.31
CA ILE A 312 0.78 -0.74 2.73
C ILE A 312 -0.57 -0.93 3.40
N TYR A 313 -0.58 -1.60 4.55
CA TYR A 313 -1.82 -1.96 5.23
C TYR A 313 -1.67 -1.80 6.75
N ARG A 314 -2.70 -1.27 7.42
CA ARG A 314 -2.79 -1.21 8.87
C ARG A 314 -3.73 -2.30 9.35
N ASP A 315 -3.24 -3.20 10.22
CA ASP A 315 -4.09 -4.17 10.87
C ASP A 315 -4.93 -3.56 12.01
N ARG A 316 -5.87 -4.32 12.55
CA ARG A 316 -6.75 -3.84 13.63
C ARG A 316 -6.05 -3.66 14.96
N GLU A 317 -4.92 -4.30 15.16
CA GLU A 317 -4.04 -4.14 16.31
C GLU A 317 -3.18 -2.88 16.19
N GLY A 318 -3.23 -2.21 15.02
CA GLY A 318 -2.52 -0.97 14.70
C GLY A 318 -1.10 -1.20 14.13
N GLY A 319 -0.69 -2.44 13.87
CA GLY A 319 0.56 -2.77 13.21
C GLY A 319 0.51 -2.40 11.71
N THR A 320 1.65 -2.02 11.16
CA THR A 320 1.76 -1.64 9.75
C THR A 320 2.48 -2.72 8.94
N TRP A 321 1.83 -3.18 7.89
CA TRP A 321 2.35 -4.16 6.95
C TRP A 321 2.79 -3.47 5.67
N ILE A 322 3.99 -3.77 5.20
CA ILE A 322 4.53 -3.28 3.93
C ILE A 322 4.79 -4.49 3.04
N CYS A 323 3.98 -4.63 2.00
CA CYS A 323 4.09 -5.70 1.03
C CYS A 323 5.01 -5.28 -0.11
N THR A 324 5.94 -6.15 -0.49
CA THR A 324 7.00 -5.83 -1.44
C THR A 324 7.06 -6.83 -2.59
N GLN A 325 7.79 -6.45 -3.63
CA GLN A 325 7.89 -7.27 -4.84
C GLN A 325 8.82 -8.47 -4.69
N PHE A 326 9.90 -8.36 -3.90
CA PHE A 326 10.91 -9.41 -3.79
C PHE A 326 11.24 -9.82 -2.35
N GLY A 327 10.81 -9.04 -1.35
CA GLY A 327 11.15 -9.24 0.05
C GLY A 327 10.06 -9.91 0.89
N GLY A 328 8.90 -10.20 0.32
CA GLY A 328 7.73 -10.67 1.07
C GLY A 328 6.97 -9.52 1.69
N ALA A 329 6.57 -9.66 2.95
CA ALA A 329 5.95 -8.61 3.74
C ALA A 329 6.83 -8.26 4.95
N SER A 330 6.93 -6.96 5.24
CA SER A 330 7.60 -6.43 6.42
C SER A 330 6.56 -5.91 7.39
N TYR A 331 6.50 -6.43 8.59
CA TYR A 331 5.55 -6.04 9.63
C TYR A 331 6.20 -5.14 10.65
N LEU A 332 5.65 -3.96 10.85
CA LEU A 332 6.04 -3.00 11.88
C LEU A 332 4.98 -3.02 13.01
N PRO A 333 5.27 -3.61 14.18
CA PRO A 333 4.33 -3.64 15.30
C PRO A 333 4.15 -2.24 15.91
N VAL A 334 2.99 -1.97 16.51
CA VAL A 334 2.65 -0.68 17.17
C VAL A 334 3.60 -0.35 18.32
N ARG A 335 4.01 -1.37 19.05
CA ARG A 335 5.01 -1.24 20.10
C ARG A 335 6.32 -1.79 19.58
N THR A 336 7.19 -0.92 19.13
CA THR A 336 8.62 -1.18 19.28
C THR A 336 8.84 -1.30 20.78
N LEU A 337 9.29 -2.46 21.24
CA LEU A 337 9.77 -2.58 22.61
C LEU A 337 10.75 -1.43 22.81
N ASP A 338 10.69 -0.75 23.98
CA ASP A 338 11.63 0.34 24.34
C ASP A 338 13.08 -0.17 24.49
N PHE A 339 13.48 -1.08 23.61
CA PHE A 339 14.80 -1.67 23.55
C PHE A 339 15.55 -1.19 22.32
N SER A 340 16.69 -0.57 22.52
CA SER A 340 17.64 -0.31 21.44
C SER A 340 18.35 -1.62 21.07
N ILE A 341 18.37 -1.93 19.76
CA ILE A 341 19.04 -3.11 19.23
C ILE A 341 20.40 -2.70 18.69
N TYR A 342 21.47 -3.30 19.22
CA TYR A 342 22.84 -3.10 18.79
C TYR A 342 23.31 -4.30 17.99
N LEU A 343 23.53 -4.13 16.69
CA LEU A 343 23.94 -5.19 15.77
C LEU A 343 25.42 -5.08 15.41
N PRO A 344 26.11 -6.18 15.08
CA PRO A 344 27.48 -6.16 14.57
C PRO A 344 27.48 -5.87 13.05
N ASP A 345 26.97 -4.69 12.66
CA ASP A 345 26.76 -4.28 11.26
C ASP A 345 27.79 -3.25 10.76
N GLY A 346 28.78 -2.91 11.62
CA GLY A 346 29.85 -1.98 11.30
C GLY A 346 29.45 -0.51 11.24
N LYS A 347 28.21 -0.15 11.62
CA LYS A 347 27.74 1.24 11.68
C LYS A 347 28.19 1.90 12.99
N PRO A 348 28.23 3.25 13.05
CA PRO A 348 28.49 3.95 14.30
C PRO A 348 27.53 3.51 15.41
N GLY A 349 28.05 3.09 16.55
CA GLY A 349 27.26 2.56 17.66
C GLY A 349 26.95 1.06 17.58
N SER A 350 27.45 0.36 16.56
CA SER A 350 27.31 -1.11 16.47
C SER A 350 28.26 -1.81 17.46
N VAL A 351 27.89 -3.04 17.86
CA VAL A 351 28.80 -3.93 18.58
C VAL A 351 29.81 -4.56 17.62
N SER A 352 31.03 -4.91 18.12
CA SER A 352 32.10 -5.41 17.26
C SER A 352 31.94 -6.88 16.83
N GLY A 353 31.17 -7.69 17.57
CA GLY A 353 31.00 -9.10 17.27
C GLY A 353 29.63 -9.68 17.61
N ARG A 354 29.34 -10.84 17.03
CA ARG A 354 28.03 -11.53 17.19
C ARG A 354 27.88 -12.27 18.53
N ARG A 355 29.00 -12.54 19.21
CA ARG A 355 28.98 -13.24 20.47
C ARG A 355 29.36 -12.27 21.60
N ILE A 356 28.38 -11.95 22.43
CA ILE A 356 28.58 -11.15 23.63
C ILE A 356 29.04 -12.09 24.74
N SER A 357 30.19 -11.79 25.36
CA SER A 357 30.74 -12.56 26.45
C SER A 357 30.35 -11.99 27.81
N GLU A 358 30.23 -10.67 27.93
CA GLU A 358 29.93 -10.02 29.19
C GLU A 358 29.31 -8.63 28.97
N LEU A 359 28.50 -8.19 29.93
CA LEU A 359 27.97 -6.84 30.03
C LEU A 359 28.39 -6.25 31.39
N GLY A 360 28.85 -5.01 31.37
CA GLY A 360 29.20 -4.27 32.57
C GLY A 360 28.60 -2.86 32.55
N GLU A 361 28.23 -2.36 33.70
CA GLU A 361 27.76 -0.97 33.86
C GLU A 361 28.84 -0.15 34.58
N GLY A 362 29.23 0.95 33.97
CA GLY A 362 30.12 1.95 34.55
C GLY A 362 29.39 2.79 35.61
N LYS A 363 30.16 3.43 36.51
CA LYS A 363 29.59 4.32 37.53
C LYS A 363 28.84 5.53 37.00
N ASP A 364 29.02 5.87 35.74
CA ASP A 364 28.40 6.93 34.99
C ASP A 364 27.16 6.47 34.16
N GLY A 365 26.76 5.19 34.34
CA GLY A 365 25.66 4.58 33.59
C GLY A 365 26.05 4.10 32.17
N THR A 366 27.34 4.18 31.80
CA THR A 366 27.83 3.64 30.54
C THR A 366 27.74 2.12 30.54
N ILE A 367 27.16 1.52 29.53
CA ILE A 367 27.10 0.07 29.33
C ILE A 367 28.31 -0.38 28.49
N TRP A 368 29.11 -1.24 29.06
CA TRP A 368 30.24 -1.89 28.41
C TRP A 368 29.82 -3.25 27.89
N VAL A 369 30.11 -3.50 26.63
CA VAL A 369 29.77 -4.77 25.96
C VAL A 369 31.06 -5.42 25.50
N SER A 370 31.37 -6.61 26.06
CA SER A 370 32.49 -7.40 25.64
C SER A 370 32.05 -8.42 24.60
N THR A 371 32.75 -8.47 23.47
CA THR A 371 32.51 -9.44 22.39
C THR A 371 33.76 -10.30 22.14
N GLN A 372 33.59 -11.44 21.44
CA GLN A 372 34.74 -12.31 21.14
C GLN A 372 35.68 -11.70 20.09
N ASP A 373 35.22 -10.73 19.33
CA ASP A 373 35.95 -10.12 18.22
C ASP A 373 36.51 -8.72 18.56
N GLY A 374 36.38 -8.25 19.78
CA GLY A 374 36.93 -6.98 20.26
C GLY A 374 36.12 -6.26 21.33
#